data_602ef314f31d16ff4aa880df8b6401f4
#
_entry.id   602ef314f31d16ff4aa880df8b6401f4
#
_cell.length_a   1.000
_cell.length_b   1.000
_cell.length_c   1.000
_cell.angle_alpha   90.00
_cell.angle_beta   90.00
_cell.angle_gamma   90.00
#
_symmetry.space_group_name_H-M   'P 1'
#
loop_
_entity.id
_entity.type
_entity.pdbx_description
1 polymer ?
#
loop_
_entity_poly.entity_id
_entity_poly.type
_entity_poly.pdbx_seq_one_letter_code
_entity_poly.pdbx_strand_id
1 'polypeptide(L)'
;MSDDDTRDQGQGDQGQGDQGQGDQGRERPVERPGGAPGQQRGAQTFQGLASLRQAMASARPDTPAAVPSTMAPVPEDVQPKRDALGRSYATGKRKNAVARVWIKPGNGKIEVNGRDSPVYFARPVLRMLINQPFVMTDRLGQFDVWCTVTGGGLSGQAGAVRHGISKALTFYEPGLRPVLKHGGFLTRDSRVVERKKYGKAKARRSFQFSKR
;
A
#
# COMPACT_ATOMS: atom_id res chain seq x y z
N MET A 1 -51.69 -7.42 40.53
CA MET A 1 -51.61 -6.22 41.33
C MET A 1 -50.27 -5.61 40.99
N SER A 2 -50.14 -4.66 40.30
CA SER A 2 -50.65 -3.41 39.76
C SER A 2 -49.48 -2.92 38.90
N ASP A 3 -49.61 -2.79 37.60
CA ASP A 3 -49.79 -1.59 36.80
C ASP A 3 -48.93 -0.40 37.23
N ASP A 4 -48.02 -0.02 36.37
CA ASP A 4 -47.90 1.39 35.98
C ASP A 4 -47.21 1.54 34.61
N ASP A 5 -48.06 1.98 33.71
CA ASP A 5 -47.88 2.38 32.34
C ASP A 5 -47.52 3.86 32.36
N THR A 6 -46.34 4.25 31.87
CA THR A 6 -46.06 5.65 31.62
C THR A 6 -45.56 5.85 30.21
N ARG A 7 -46.51 6.16 29.32
CA ARG A 7 -46.29 6.78 28.01
C ARG A 7 -45.70 8.17 28.20
N ASP A 8 -44.55 8.42 27.62
CA ASP A 8 -44.09 9.79 27.34
C ASP A 8 -44.13 10.04 25.84
N GLN A 9 -45.01 10.98 25.43
CA GLN A 9 -45.18 11.49 24.10
C GLN A 9 -44.30 12.72 23.97
N GLY A 10 -43.09 12.62 23.40
CA GLY A 10 -42.24 13.73 23.05
C GLY A 10 -42.61 14.31 21.68
N GLN A 11 -43.08 15.56 21.69
CA GLN A 11 -43.47 16.40 20.56
C GLN A 11 -42.35 16.58 19.55
N GLY A 12 -42.74 16.52 18.25
CA GLY A 12 -41.89 16.89 17.12
C GLY A 12 -41.66 18.41 17.09
N ASP A 13 -40.39 18.76 16.99
CA ASP A 13 -39.95 20.15 16.73
C ASP A 13 -39.71 20.30 15.21
N GLN A 14 -40.53 21.18 14.61
CA GLN A 14 -40.43 21.56 13.19
C GLN A 14 -39.44 22.72 13.08
N GLY A 15 -38.18 22.40 12.80
CA GLY A 15 -37.16 23.39 12.45
C GLY A 15 -37.40 24.00 11.08
N GLN A 16 -37.77 25.27 11.05
CA GLN A 16 -37.92 26.11 9.85
C GLN A 16 -36.61 26.26 9.09
N GLY A 17 -36.70 26.10 7.77
CA GLY A 17 -35.61 26.33 6.84
C GLY A 17 -35.20 27.81 6.77
N ASP A 18 -33.93 28.05 7.00
CA ASP A 18 -33.30 29.36 6.77
C ASP A 18 -32.82 29.45 5.32
N GLN A 19 -33.38 30.37 4.56
CA GLN A 19 -33.00 30.68 3.18
C GLN A 19 -31.80 31.64 3.22
N GLY A 20 -30.59 31.08 3.16
CA GLY A 20 -29.35 31.85 3.02
C GLY A 20 -29.27 32.51 1.64
N GLN A 21 -29.36 33.86 1.63
CA GLN A 21 -29.15 34.70 0.46
C GLN A 21 -27.74 34.57 -0.09
N GLY A 22 -27.67 34.46 -1.44
CA GLY A 22 -26.41 34.38 -2.16
C GLY A 22 -25.56 35.67 -2.02
N ASP A 23 -24.33 35.46 -1.60
CA ASP A 23 -23.27 36.45 -1.62
C ASP A 23 -22.67 36.54 -3.03
N GLN A 24 -22.92 37.69 -3.70
CA GLN A 24 -22.36 38.01 -5.01
C GLN A 24 -20.87 38.34 -4.83
N GLY A 25 -20.01 37.41 -5.18
CA GLY A 25 -18.56 37.58 -5.21
C GLY A 25 -18.16 38.76 -6.10
N ARG A 26 -17.59 39.79 -5.48
CA ARG A 26 -16.91 40.92 -6.15
C ARG A 26 -15.65 40.38 -6.84
N GLU A 27 -15.69 40.31 -8.15
CA GLU A 27 -14.49 40.14 -8.99
C GLU A 27 -13.63 41.40 -8.87
N ARG A 28 -12.41 41.28 -8.34
CA ARG A 28 -11.38 42.32 -8.40
C ARG A 28 -10.68 42.21 -9.74
N PRO A 29 -10.56 43.28 -10.53
CA PRO A 29 -9.76 43.26 -11.77
C PRO A 29 -8.28 43.12 -11.43
N VAL A 30 -7.65 42.12 -12.00
CA VAL A 30 -6.19 41.96 -11.96
C VAL A 30 -5.58 42.88 -13.02
N GLU A 31 -5.01 43.99 -12.60
CA GLU A 31 -4.18 44.84 -13.47
C GLU A 31 -2.93 44.11 -13.93
N ARG A 32 -2.80 43.93 -15.24
CA ARG A 32 -1.58 43.44 -15.87
C ARG A 32 -0.63 44.63 -16.10
N PRO A 33 0.62 44.60 -15.65
CA PRO A 33 1.58 45.66 -15.98
C PRO A 33 2.00 45.61 -17.45
N GLY A 34 2.16 46.81 -17.98
CA GLY A 34 2.33 47.23 -19.34
C GLY A 34 3.32 46.49 -20.24
N GLY A 35 2.95 46.51 -21.50
CA GLY A 35 3.71 45.95 -22.61
C GLY A 35 5.03 46.71 -22.88
N ALA A 36 6.04 45.94 -23.18
CA ALA A 36 7.27 46.45 -23.82
C ALA A 36 7.13 46.36 -25.36
N PRO A 37 7.76 47.28 -26.10
CA PRO A 37 7.52 47.45 -27.55
C PRO A 37 8.10 46.32 -28.39
N GLY A 38 7.43 46.08 -29.50
CA GLY A 38 7.70 45.03 -30.45
C GLY A 38 9.08 45.04 -31.07
N GLN A 39 9.67 43.86 -31.09
CA GLN A 39 10.70 43.53 -32.06
C GLN A 39 10.11 42.54 -33.05
N GLN A 40 9.95 43.01 -34.27
CA GLN A 40 9.67 42.19 -35.47
C GLN A 40 10.85 41.23 -35.65
N ARG A 41 10.72 39.98 -35.21
CA ARG A 41 11.64 38.92 -35.65
C ARG A 41 10.96 38.14 -36.76
N GLY A 42 11.61 38.23 -37.91
CA GLY A 42 11.22 37.74 -39.19
C GLY A 42 10.72 36.27 -39.21
N ALA A 43 9.85 36.03 -40.12
CA ALA A 43 9.40 34.73 -40.55
C ALA A 43 10.59 33.91 -41.07
N GLN A 44 11.27 33.20 -40.20
CA GLN A 44 12.24 32.20 -40.58
C GLN A 44 11.78 30.84 -40.07
N THR A 45 11.40 30.04 -41.02
CA THR A 45 11.72 28.63 -41.16
C THR A 45 10.78 27.63 -40.51
N PHE A 46 9.70 27.38 -41.26
CA PHE A 46 9.03 26.08 -41.20
C PHE A 46 9.84 24.94 -41.88
N GLN A 47 11.04 25.19 -42.37
CA GLN A 47 11.88 24.16 -42.97
C GLN A 47 12.63 23.27 -41.95
N GLY A 48 12.77 23.72 -40.69
CA GLY A 48 13.45 22.94 -39.65
C GLY A 48 12.67 21.76 -39.10
N LEU A 49 11.32 21.78 -39.19
CA LEU A 49 10.49 20.70 -38.64
C LEU A 49 10.41 19.47 -39.56
N ALA A 50 10.57 19.65 -40.86
CA ALA A 50 10.62 18.56 -41.83
C ALA A 50 11.92 17.76 -41.71
N SER A 51 13.07 18.45 -41.56
CA SER A 51 14.37 17.83 -41.38
C SER A 51 14.48 17.09 -40.00
N LEU A 52 13.85 17.65 -38.97
CA LEU A 52 13.80 16.97 -37.65
C LEU A 52 12.96 15.70 -37.67
N ARG A 53 11.84 15.70 -38.40
CA ARG A 53 11.03 14.50 -38.62
C ARG A 53 11.77 13.42 -39.41
N GLN A 54 12.57 13.82 -40.38
CA GLN A 54 13.35 12.90 -41.20
C GLN A 54 14.52 12.29 -40.41
N ALA A 55 15.17 13.09 -39.54
CA ALA A 55 16.21 12.63 -38.64
C ALA A 55 15.65 11.69 -37.54
N MET A 56 14.41 11.90 -37.06
CA MET A 56 13.79 10.99 -36.11
C MET A 56 13.23 9.71 -36.76
N ALA A 57 12.96 9.73 -38.08
CA ALA A 57 12.51 8.54 -38.82
C ALA A 57 13.68 7.60 -39.17
N SER A 58 14.89 8.13 -39.31
CA SER A 58 16.10 7.33 -39.59
C SER A 58 16.80 6.79 -38.33
N ALA A 59 16.38 7.23 -37.14
CA ALA A 59 16.91 6.75 -35.85
C ALA A 59 15.99 5.73 -35.16
N ARG A 60 15.37 4.82 -35.92
CA ARG A 60 14.80 3.61 -35.34
C ARG A 60 15.90 2.56 -35.29
N PRO A 61 16.49 2.24 -34.15
CA PRO A 61 17.18 0.99 -34.01
C PRO A 61 16.12 -0.12 -34.01
N ASP A 62 16.04 -0.86 -35.11
CA ASP A 62 15.38 -2.16 -35.18
C ASP A 62 16.19 -3.19 -34.38
N THR A 63 16.35 -2.94 -33.10
CA THR A 63 16.74 -3.94 -32.15
C THR A 63 15.57 -4.06 -31.18
N PRO A 64 14.81 -5.18 -31.19
CA PRO A 64 13.99 -5.49 -30.05
C PRO A 64 14.95 -5.50 -28.87
N ALA A 65 14.77 -4.53 -27.97
CA ALA A 65 15.47 -4.54 -26.69
C ALA A 65 15.14 -5.88 -26.05
N ALA A 66 16.06 -6.83 -26.20
CA ALA A 66 16.04 -8.07 -25.45
C ALA A 66 16.05 -7.63 -23.98
N VAL A 67 14.88 -7.62 -23.36
CA VAL A 67 14.74 -7.56 -21.90
C VAL A 67 15.69 -8.65 -21.40
N PRO A 68 16.72 -8.29 -20.62
CA PRO A 68 17.61 -9.29 -20.11
C PRO A 68 16.79 -10.21 -19.20
N SER A 69 16.37 -11.34 -19.74
CA SER A 69 15.83 -12.47 -18.97
C SER A 69 16.93 -13.09 -18.13
N THR A 70 17.71 -12.26 -17.45
CA THR A 70 18.73 -12.70 -16.51
C THR A 70 18.09 -12.86 -15.14
N MET A 71 17.00 -13.63 -15.07
CA MET A 71 16.70 -14.33 -13.83
C MET A 71 17.80 -15.38 -13.69
N ALA A 72 18.77 -15.08 -12.82
CA ALA A 72 19.78 -16.06 -12.47
C ALA A 72 19.07 -17.39 -12.14
N PRO A 73 19.52 -18.51 -12.71
CA PRO A 73 18.89 -19.80 -12.47
C PRO A 73 18.84 -20.02 -10.95
N VAL A 74 17.67 -20.36 -10.46
CA VAL A 74 17.50 -20.74 -9.04
C VAL A 74 18.36 -21.97 -8.85
N PRO A 75 19.31 -22.01 -7.91
CA PRO A 75 20.06 -23.23 -7.65
C PRO A 75 19.06 -24.36 -7.39
N GLU A 76 19.12 -25.40 -8.18
CA GLU A 76 18.17 -26.52 -8.18
C GLU A 76 18.22 -27.35 -6.88
N ASP A 77 19.25 -27.14 -6.05
CA ASP A 77 19.50 -27.89 -4.82
C ASP A 77 18.73 -27.39 -3.58
N VAL A 78 17.85 -26.38 -3.70
CA VAL A 78 17.10 -25.90 -2.53
C VAL A 78 15.90 -26.78 -2.27
N GLN A 79 16.06 -27.77 -1.40
CA GLN A 79 14.97 -28.65 -1.00
C GLN A 79 13.88 -27.89 -0.21
N PRO A 80 12.59 -28.19 -0.44
CA PRO A 80 11.49 -27.60 0.31
C PRO A 80 11.56 -27.98 1.79
N LYS A 81 11.40 -27.02 2.68
CA LYS A 81 11.32 -27.25 4.14
C LYS A 81 9.88 -27.41 4.57
N ARG A 82 9.46 -28.65 4.77
CA ARG A 82 8.10 -28.98 5.23
C ARG A 82 8.18 -29.76 6.54
N ASP A 83 7.22 -29.50 7.44
CA ASP A 83 7.04 -30.26 8.68
C ASP A 83 6.45 -31.65 8.36
N ALA A 84 6.44 -32.55 9.37
CA ALA A 84 5.80 -33.88 9.27
C ALA A 84 4.31 -33.82 8.87
N LEU A 85 3.63 -32.68 9.10
CA LEU A 85 2.25 -32.42 8.68
C LEU A 85 2.14 -31.76 7.29
N GLY A 86 3.21 -31.74 6.49
CA GLY A 86 3.24 -31.13 5.17
C GLY A 86 3.12 -29.61 5.17
N ARG A 87 3.28 -28.95 6.33
CA ARG A 87 3.22 -27.49 6.46
C ARG A 87 4.60 -26.87 6.31
N SER A 88 4.64 -25.66 5.77
CA SER A 88 5.84 -24.84 5.76
C SER A 88 5.72 -23.73 6.80
N TYR A 89 6.73 -23.55 7.64
CA TYR A 89 6.76 -22.56 8.72
C TYR A 89 7.71 -21.43 8.41
N ALA A 90 7.26 -20.19 8.68
CA ALA A 90 8.14 -19.01 8.66
C ALA A 90 7.69 -17.94 9.67
N THR A 91 8.67 -17.13 10.08
CA THR A 91 8.43 -15.96 10.93
C THR A 91 8.51 -14.69 10.10
N GLY A 92 7.47 -13.86 10.18
CA GLY A 92 7.44 -12.50 9.63
C GLY A 92 7.56 -11.44 10.71
N LYS A 93 8.19 -10.30 10.40
CA LYS A 93 8.36 -9.19 11.33
C LYS A 93 8.11 -7.86 10.63
N ARG A 94 7.39 -6.94 11.27
CA ARG A 94 7.24 -5.55 10.83
C ARG A 94 6.98 -4.63 12.01
N LYS A 95 7.73 -3.53 12.12
CA LYS A 95 7.71 -2.68 13.31
C LYS A 95 7.94 -3.53 14.56
N ASN A 96 7.01 -3.49 15.53
CA ASN A 96 7.05 -4.31 16.76
C ASN A 96 6.17 -5.56 16.64
N ALA A 97 5.54 -5.81 15.49
CA ALA A 97 4.72 -7.00 15.27
C ALA A 97 5.58 -8.18 14.81
N VAL A 98 5.29 -9.34 15.39
CA VAL A 98 5.86 -10.64 15.03
C VAL A 98 4.74 -11.60 14.67
N ALA A 99 4.86 -12.23 13.50
CA ALA A 99 3.92 -13.23 13.03
C ALA A 99 4.65 -14.58 12.86
N ARG A 100 4.09 -15.63 13.41
CA ARG A 100 4.46 -17.04 13.15
C ARG A 100 3.44 -17.59 12.19
N VAL A 101 3.87 -18.02 11.02
CA VAL A 101 2.98 -18.39 9.91
C VAL A 101 3.27 -19.82 9.49
N TRP A 102 2.22 -20.62 9.36
CA TRP A 102 2.25 -21.96 8.78
C TRP A 102 1.36 -21.96 7.55
N ILE A 103 1.84 -22.50 6.46
CA ILE A 103 1.07 -22.67 5.22
C ILE A 103 1.02 -24.15 4.87
N LYS A 104 -0.12 -24.59 4.33
CA LYS A 104 -0.32 -25.91 3.73
C LYS A 104 -1.20 -25.75 2.50
N PRO A 105 -1.17 -26.70 1.55
CA PRO A 105 -2.14 -26.73 0.46
C PRO A 105 -3.57 -26.79 0.99
N GLY A 106 -4.49 -26.05 0.40
CA GLY A 106 -5.86 -25.98 0.86
C GLY A 106 -6.75 -25.08 0.03
N ASN A 107 -7.80 -24.55 0.63
CA ASN A 107 -8.87 -23.79 -0.04
C ASN A 107 -8.72 -22.26 0.09
N GLY A 108 -7.58 -21.76 0.56
CA GLY A 108 -7.34 -20.32 0.74
C GLY A 108 -7.88 -19.76 2.05
N LYS A 109 -8.17 -20.57 3.05
CA LYS A 109 -8.60 -20.10 4.37
C LYS A 109 -7.42 -19.47 5.10
N ILE A 110 -7.61 -18.23 5.63
CA ILE A 110 -6.60 -17.52 6.43
C ILE A 110 -7.14 -17.31 7.82
N GLU A 111 -6.51 -17.96 8.81
CA GLU A 111 -6.85 -17.89 10.20
C GLU A 111 -5.74 -17.17 11.01
N VAL A 112 -6.14 -16.20 11.85
CA VAL A 112 -5.23 -15.35 12.61
C VAL A 112 -5.64 -15.38 14.09
N ASN A 113 -4.79 -15.91 14.95
CA ASN A 113 -5.06 -16.05 16.38
C ASN A 113 -6.40 -16.76 16.67
N GLY A 114 -6.74 -17.80 15.91
CA GLY A 114 -8.00 -18.55 16.08
C GLY A 114 -9.25 -17.82 15.54
N ARG A 115 -9.08 -16.73 14.78
CA ARG A 115 -10.18 -15.98 14.14
C ARG A 115 -9.95 -15.90 12.64
N ASP A 116 -11.03 -15.89 11.86
CA ASP A 116 -10.93 -15.70 10.42
C ASP A 116 -10.38 -14.31 10.07
N SER A 117 -9.58 -14.24 9.00
CA SER A 117 -8.95 -13.01 8.54
C SER A 117 -9.92 -11.83 8.34
N PRO A 118 -11.14 -11.99 7.80
CA PRO A 118 -12.11 -10.90 7.68
C PRO A 118 -12.56 -10.31 9.02
N VAL A 119 -12.64 -11.15 10.05
CA VAL A 119 -13.03 -10.72 11.40
C VAL A 119 -11.87 -10.03 12.11
N TYR A 120 -10.65 -10.60 12.01
CA TYR A 120 -9.48 -10.04 12.67
C TYR A 120 -8.99 -8.76 12.01
N PHE A 121 -8.88 -8.75 10.67
CA PHE A 121 -8.52 -7.58 9.86
C PHE A 121 -9.76 -7.00 9.18
N ALA A 122 -10.59 -6.28 9.94
CA ALA A 122 -11.84 -5.70 9.43
C ALA A 122 -11.62 -4.75 8.22
N ARG A 123 -10.46 -4.05 8.16
CA ARG A 123 -10.13 -3.14 7.05
C ARG A 123 -9.74 -3.92 5.79
N PRO A 124 -10.46 -3.76 4.65
CA PRO A 124 -10.18 -4.51 3.42
C PRO A 124 -8.77 -4.31 2.88
N VAL A 125 -8.20 -3.10 3.03
CA VAL A 125 -6.83 -2.79 2.62
C VAL A 125 -5.79 -3.70 3.30
N LEU A 126 -6.00 -4.07 4.57
CA LEU A 126 -5.08 -4.97 5.29
C LEU A 126 -5.17 -6.40 4.74
N ARG A 127 -6.37 -6.84 4.36
CA ARG A 127 -6.59 -8.16 3.73
C ARG A 127 -5.97 -8.21 2.35
N MET A 128 -6.12 -7.16 1.54
CA MET A 128 -5.44 -7.05 0.24
C MET A 128 -3.92 -7.14 0.40
N LEU A 129 -3.36 -6.47 1.40
CA LEU A 129 -1.93 -6.49 1.70
C LEU A 129 -1.43 -7.90 2.05
N ILE A 130 -2.21 -8.68 2.79
CA ILE A 130 -1.87 -10.07 3.15
C ILE A 130 -1.90 -10.98 1.92
N ASN A 131 -2.82 -10.76 0.99
CA ASN A 131 -2.97 -11.57 -0.22
C ASN A 131 -1.96 -11.24 -1.32
N GLN A 132 -1.26 -10.09 -1.26
CA GLN A 132 -0.29 -9.68 -2.27
C GLN A 132 0.72 -10.77 -2.68
N PRO A 133 1.37 -11.52 -1.76
CA PRO A 133 2.31 -12.57 -2.14
C PRO A 133 1.67 -13.68 -2.98
N PHE A 134 0.43 -14.05 -2.68
CA PHE A 134 -0.31 -15.07 -3.42
C PHE A 134 -0.70 -14.59 -4.82
N VAL A 135 -1.10 -13.33 -4.95
CA VAL A 135 -1.42 -12.72 -6.26
C VAL A 135 -0.18 -12.66 -7.15
N MET A 136 0.98 -12.25 -6.60
CA MET A 136 2.24 -12.17 -7.35
C MET A 136 2.79 -13.53 -7.79
N THR A 137 2.38 -14.60 -7.13
CA THR A 137 2.82 -15.96 -7.45
C THR A 137 1.76 -16.81 -8.15
N ASP A 138 0.60 -16.20 -8.49
CA ASP A 138 -0.57 -16.87 -9.08
C ASP A 138 -1.03 -18.10 -8.28
N ARG A 139 -0.93 -17.99 -6.94
CA ARG A 139 -1.30 -19.05 -5.98
C ARG A 139 -2.49 -18.68 -5.10
N LEU A 140 -3.31 -17.73 -5.54
CA LEU A 140 -4.48 -17.30 -4.79
C LEU A 140 -5.46 -18.47 -4.59
N GLY A 141 -5.90 -18.69 -3.35
CA GLY A 141 -6.85 -19.76 -3.01
C GLY A 141 -6.28 -21.17 -2.96
N GLN A 142 -4.98 -21.37 -3.19
CA GLN A 142 -4.36 -22.72 -3.20
C GLN A 142 -3.75 -23.12 -1.85
N PHE A 143 -3.63 -22.19 -0.91
CA PHE A 143 -3.00 -22.41 0.38
C PHE A 143 -3.88 -21.97 1.54
N ASP A 144 -4.00 -22.84 2.53
CA ASP A 144 -4.51 -22.46 3.85
C ASP A 144 -3.38 -21.89 4.70
N VAL A 145 -3.68 -20.81 5.40
CA VAL A 145 -2.75 -20.10 6.27
C VAL A 145 -3.25 -20.10 7.69
N TRP A 146 -2.45 -20.62 8.59
CA TRP A 146 -2.66 -20.47 10.01
C TRP A 146 -1.53 -19.62 10.59
N CYS A 147 -1.87 -18.58 11.36
CA CYS A 147 -0.86 -17.70 11.92
C CYS A 147 -1.18 -17.22 13.34
N THR A 148 -0.12 -17.10 14.13
CA THR A 148 -0.16 -16.47 15.45
C THR A 148 0.59 -15.16 15.38
N VAL A 149 -0.06 -14.07 15.77
CA VAL A 149 0.49 -12.72 15.68
C VAL A 149 0.49 -12.03 17.03
N THR A 150 1.61 -11.41 17.38
CA THR A 150 1.79 -10.68 18.63
C THR A 150 2.46 -9.33 18.43
N GLY A 151 2.20 -8.40 19.33
CA GLY A 151 2.82 -7.07 19.34
C GLY A 151 2.34 -6.12 18.25
N GLY A 152 2.73 -4.86 18.35
CA GLY A 152 2.40 -3.81 17.40
C GLY A 152 0.90 -3.53 17.29
N GLY A 153 0.48 -2.95 16.17
CA GLY A 153 -0.92 -2.69 15.83
C GLY A 153 -1.33 -3.42 14.54
N LEU A 154 -2.62 -3.48 14.21
CA LEU A 154 -3.18 -4.23 13.08
C LEU A 154 -2.45 -4.01 11.74
N SER A 155 -2.06 -2.76 11.44
CA SER A 155 -1.28 -2.45 10.22
C SER A 155 0.13 -3.06 10.25
N GLY A 156 0.78 -3.09 11.41
CA GLY A 156 2.08 -3.76 11.59
C GLY A 156 1.94 -5.27 11.49
N GLN A 157 0.91 -5.82 12.12
CA GLN A 157 0.59 -7.25 12.12
C GLN A 157 0.30 -7.77 10.72
N ALA A 158 -0.54 -7.07 9.93
CA ALA A 158 -0.80 -7.44 8.54
C ALA A 158 0.49 -7.47 7.69
N GLY A 159 1.38 -6.48 7.87
CA GLY A 159 2.69 -6.48 7.21
C GLY A 159 3.63 -7.59 7.69
N ALA A 160 3.55 -7.97 8.98
CA ALA A 160 4.32 -9.10 9.51
C ALA A 160 3.79 -10.43 8.94
N VAL A 161 2.47 -10.61 8.85
CA VAL A 161 1.83 -11.78 8.22
C VAL A 161 2.24 -11.88 6.75
N ARG A 162 2.15 -10.78 5.98
CA ARG A 162 2.60 -10.74 4.59
C ARG A 162 4.04 -11.24 4.44
N HIS A 163 4.96 -10.69 5.24
CA HIS A 163 6.36 -11.10 5.22
C HIS A 163 6.55 -12.57 5.63
N GLY A 164 5.77 -13.06 6.60
CA GLY A 164 5.77 -14.46 7.01
C GLY A 164 5.30 -15.41 5.90
N ILE A 165 4.18 -15.09 5.25
CA ILE A 165 3.63 -15.84 4.11
C ILE A 165 4.67 -15.93 2.99
N SER A 166 5.26 -14.81 2.60
CA SER A 166 6.26 -14.77 1.53
C SER A 166 7.46 -15.68 1.81
N LYS A 167 7.95 -15.69 3.05
CA LYS A 167 9.02 -16.61 3.46
C LYS A 167 8.56 -18.06 3.50
N ALA A 168 7.35 -18.33 3.98
CA ALA A 168 6.82 -19.69 4.03
C ALA A 168 6.60 -20.25 2.63
N LEU A 169 6.14 -19.44 1.67
CA LEU A 169 6.05 -19.83 0.25
C LEU A 169 7.41 -20.20 -0.33
N THR A 170 8.48 -19.43 -0.05
CA THR A 170 9.83 -19.80 -0.53
C THR A 170 10.36 -21.08 0.10
N PHE A 171 9.90 -21.46 1.28
CA PHE A 171 10.26 -22.74 1.89
C PHE A 171 9.42 -23.90 1.34
N TYR A 172 8.19 -23.61 0.93
CA TYR A 172 7.31 -24.60 0.31
C TYR A 172 7.69 -24.88 -1.13
N GLU A 173 7.85 -23.80 -1.93
CA GLU A 173 8.28 -23.84 -3.35
C GLU A 173 9.48 -22.89 -3.55
N PRO A 174 10.71 -23.40 -3.55
CA PRO A 174 11.91 -22.57 -3.72
C PRO A 174 11.93 -21.78 -5.04
N GLY A 175 11.32 -22.31 -6.10
CA GLY A 175 11.21 -21.64 -7.40
C GLY A 175 10.48 -20.29 -7.38
N LEU A 176 9.65 -20.02 -6.37
CA LEU A 176 8.96 -18.73 -6.21
C LEU A 176 9.84 -17.62 -5.61
N ARG A 177 11.04 -17.97 -5.13
CA ARG A 177 11.95 -17.02 -4.47
C ARG A 177 12.33 -15.82 -5.35
N PRO A 178 12.68 -15.95 -6.63
CA PRO A 178 13.02 -14.80 -7.49
C PRO A 178 11.87 -13.82 -7.62
N VAL A 179 10.65 -14.30 -7.89
CA VAL A 179 9.43 -13.49 -8.04
C VAL A 179 9.13 -12.71 -6.75
N LEU A 180 9.14 -13.39 -5.61
CA LEU A 180 8.89 -12.78 -4.30
C LEU A 180 10.00 -11.80 -3.88
N LYS A 181 11.26 -12.06 -4.27
CA LYS A 181 12.37 -11.14 -4.02
C LYS A 181 12.26 -9.88 -4.87
N HIS A 182 11.90 -10.02 -6.16
CA HIS A 182 11.67 -8.89 -7.06
C HIS A 182 10.52 -8.00 -6.56
N GLY A 183 9.42 -8.59 -6.10
CA GLY A 183 8.30 -7.87 -5.49
C GLY A 183 8.60 -7.25 -4.11
N GLY A 184 9.81 -7.42 -3.56
CA GLY A 184 10.23 -6.84 -2.27
C GLY A 184 9.60 -7.50 -1.03
N PHE A 185 8.94 -8.67 -1.17
CA PHE A 185 8.22 -9.32 -0.08
C PHE A 185 9.13 -10.05 0.91
N LEU A 186 10.35 -10.40 0.50
CA LEU A 186 11.30 -11.11 1.36
C LEU A 186 12.14 -10.17 2.21
N THR A 187 12.17 -8.88 1.86
CA THR A 187 12.92 -7.87 2.61
C THR A 187 12.09 -7.35 3.77
N ARG A 188 12.66 -7.36 4.97
CA ARG A 188 12.01 -6.77 6.13
C ARG A 188 11.99 -5.25 6.01
N ASP A 189 10.82 -4.62 6.21
CA ASP A 189 10.70 -3.17 6.39
C ASP A 189 11.32 -2.77 7.74
N SER A 190 12.44 -2.03 7.69
CA SER A 190 13.20 -1.60 8.87
C SER A 190 12.59 -0.41 9.59
N ARG A 191 11.62 0.29 8.99
CA ARG A 191 11.00 1.49 9.55
C ARG A 191 10.32 1.19 10.87
N VAL A 192 10.76 1.87 11.93
CA VAL A 192 10.21 1.78 13.29
C VAL A 192 9.80 3.18 13.74
N VAL A 193 8.91 3.27 14.72
CA VAL A 193 8.51 4.55 15.30
C VAL A 193 9.72 5.19 15.98
N GLU A 194 10.05 6.43 15.60
CA GLU A 194 11.16 7.18 16.20
C GLU A 194 10.85 7.52 17.66
N ARG A 195 11.87 7.44 18.50
CA ARG A 195 11.79 7.82 19.90
C ARG A 195 11.50 9.31 20.05
N LYS A 196 10.66 9.69 21.00
CA LYS A 196 10.50 11.08 21.44
C LYS A 196 11.85 11.69 21.76
N LYS A 197 12.14 12.88 21.29
CA LYS A 197 13.38 13.61 21.56
C LYS A 197 13.21 14.53 22.78
N TYR A 198 14.31 14.77 23.45
CA TYR A 198 14.38 15.77 24.52
C TYR A 198 14.04 17.16 23.94
N GLY A 199 13.33 18.01 24.68
CA GLY A 199 12.95 19.35 24.24
C GLY A 199 11.94 19.41 23.10
N LYS A 200 11.31 18.30 22.71
CA LYS A 200 10.28 18.23 21.66
C LYS A 200 9.00 17.58 22.16
N ALA A 201 7.86 17.94 21.56
CA ALA A 201 6.57 17.35 21.90
C ALA A 201 6.45 15.88 21.46
N LYS A 202 7.05 15.53 20.29
CA LYS A 202 7.17 14.17 19.74
C LYS A 202 8.58 13.96 19.15
N ALA A 203 8.78 12.91 18.36
CA ALA A 203 10.08 12.64 17.73
C ALA A 203 10.61 13.80 16.90
N ARG A 204 9.75 14.44 16.11
CA ARG A 204 10.10 15.57 15.21
C ARG A 204 9.31 16.84 15.49
N ARG A 205 8.16 16.77 16.15
CA ARG A 205 7.31 17.93 16.47
C ARG A 205 7.95 18.74 17.58
N SER A 206 8.25 20.01 17.31
CA SER A 206 8.68 21.01 18.29
C SER A 206 7.49 21.60 19.03
N PHE A 207 7.73 22.22 20.19
CA PHE A 207 6.74 23.05 20.84
C PHE A 207 6.52 24.31 20.02
N GLN A 208 5.33 24.89 20.12
CA GLN A 208 5.03 26.17 19.47
C GLN A 208 5.84 27.27 20.15
N PHE A 209 6.49 28.11 19.36
CA PHE A 209 7.14 29.30 19.86
C PHE A 209 6.08 30.37 20.12
N SER A 210 5.97 30.85 21.38
CA SER A 210 5.12 31.96 21.74
C SER A 210 5.96 33.24 21.81
N LYS A 211 5.72 34.19 20.91
CA LYS A 211 6.19 35.58 21.09
C LYS A 211 5.33 36.24 22.16
N ARG A 212 5.93 36.65 23.23
CA ARG A 212 5.37 37.60 24.17
C ARG A 212 6.03 38.96 23.96
#